data_d776e7e16d060725866c4266303d65f5
#
_entry.id   d776e7e16d060725866c4266303d65f5
#
_cell.length_a   1.000
_cell.length_b   1.000
_cell.length_c   1.000
_cell.angle_alpha   90.00
_cell.angle_beta   90.00
_cell.angle_gamma   90.00
#
_symmetry.space_group_name_H-M   'P 1'
#
loop_
_entity.id
_entity.type
_entity.pdbx_description
1 polymer ?
#
loop_
_entity_poly.entity_id
_entity_poly.type
_entity_poly.pdbx_seq_one_letter_code
_entity_poly.pdbx_strand_id
1 'polypeptide(L)'
;FVFTEEIVSPRFFSLQPKEFRPFAKLISRKEIEKQKDSLPEMQATPWGLSPHSHSLFEKLRKSGNLNLTIPECKEEYTRLTSRQTAAECLDKIRALLPDMDVLVSPKFCKKVREVEKYLILQNAPFILKTPYSSSGRGLLWLPERKLTTKDRTWIEGALNKQGCVSIECALDKYQDFAMEFYSDGNGNIRYEGLSVFGA
;
A
#
# COMPACT_ATOMS: atom_id res chain seq x y z
N PHE A 1 18.66 -4.96 10.76
CA PHE A 1 18.20 -3.89 11.68
C PHE A 1 16.83 -3.39 11.26
N VAL A 2 16.02 -2.99 12.23
CA VAL A 2 14.78 -2.22 12.00
C VAL A 2 15.00 -0.82 12.58
N PHE A 3 14.90 0.18 11.72
CA PHE A 3 15.03 1.57 12.13
C PHE A 3 13.76 2.05 12.85
N THR A 4 13.96 2.74 13.98
CA THR A 4 12.89 3.38 14.75
C THR A 4 13.24 4.85 14.99
N GLU A 5 12.24 5.75 14.91
CA GLU A 5 12.48 7.18 15.17
C GLU A 5 12.86 7.43 16.62
N GLU A 6 12.24 6.68 17.53
CA GLU A 6 12.48 6.75 18.96
C GLU A 6 13.03 5.44 19.52
N ILE A 7 13.63 5.50 20.70
CA ILE A 7 14.09 4.31 21.42
C ILE A 7 12.86 3.52 21.89
N VAL A 8 12.72 2.31 21.40
CA VAL A 8 11.64 1.41 21.84
C VAL A 8 12.00 0.84 23.23
N SER A 9 11.08 1.00 24.18
CA SER A 9 11.26 0.49 25.52
C SER A 9 11.48 -1.03 25.53
N PRO A 10 12.51 -1.56 26.22
CA PRO A 10 12.67 -3.00 26.39
C PRO A 10 11.44 -3.68 27.00
N ARG A 11 10.66 -2.96 27.83
CA ARG A 11 9.42 -3.45 28.42
C ARG A 11 8.36 -3.79 27.36
N PHE A 12 8.32 -3.05 26.26
CA PHE A 12 7.40 -3.37 25.15
C PHE A 12 7.61 -4.79 24.66
N PHE A 13 8.85 -5.20 24.43
CA PHE A 13 9.17 -6.55 23.96
C PHE A 13 8.97 -7.63 25.02
N SER A 14 9.19 -7.30 26.32
CA SER A 14 8.95 -8.27 27.38
C SER A 14 7.48 -8.64 27.55
N LEU A 15 6.57 -7.76 27.12
CA LEU A 15 5.12 -8.00 27.15
C LEU A 15 4.61 -8.78 25.93
N GLN A 16 5.42 -8.93 24.87
CA GLN A 16 5.05 -9.70 23.70
C GLN A 16 5.36 -11.19 23.91
N PRO A 17 4.49 -12.11 23.43
CA PRO A 17 4.83 -13.52 23.33
C PRO A 17 6.15 -13.72 22.58
N LYS A 18 6.93 -14.74 22.97
CA LYS A 18 8.28 -14.95 22.41
C LYS A 18 8.27 -15.10 20.87
N GLU A 19 7.25 -15.75 20.34
CA GLU A 19 7.02 -16.00 18.92
C GLU A 19 6.78 -14.72 18.10
N PHE A 20 6.34 -13.63 18.74
CA PHE A 20 6.11 -12.32 18.09
C PHE A 20 7.23 -11.31 18.32
N ARG A 21 8.30 -11.72 19.02
CA ARG A 21 9.43 -10.82 19.22
C ARG A 21 10.24 -10.73 17.92
N PRO A 22 10.62 -9.51 17.50
CA PRO A 22 11.38 -9.36 16.27
C PRO A 22 12.75 -10.03 16.39
N PHE A 23 13.15 -10.80 15.39
CA PHE A 23 14.50 -11.34 15.28
C PHE A 23 15.52 -10.24 14.93
N ALA A 24 15.05 -9.15 14.34
CA ALA A 24 15.88 -8.04 13.93
C ALA A 24 16.23 -7.12 15.11
N LYS A 25 17.49 -6.68 15.16
CA LYS A 25 17.92 -5.65 16.12
C LYS A 25 17.26 -4.32 15.76
N LEU A 26 16.57 -3.71 16.72
CA LEU A 26 16.07 -2.34 16.56
C LEU A 26 17.21 -1.36 16.70
N ILE A 27 17.17 -0.28 15.94
CA ILE A 27 18.17 0.77 15.99
C ILE A 27 17.49 2.14 15.81
N SER A 28 17.68 3.02 16.78
CA SER A 28 17.21 4.40 16.70
C SER A 28 18.28 5.32 16.10
N ARG A 29 17.85 6.52 15.70
CA ARG A 29 18.79 7.54 15.20
C ARG A 29 19.94 7.80 16.18
N LYS A 30 19.65 7.93 17.47
CA LYS A 30 20.66 8.18 18.50
C LYS A 30 21.66 7.03 18.64
N GLU A 31 21.23 5.80 18.45
CA GLU A 31 22.11 4.63 18.47
C GLU A 31 22.96 4.54 17.21
N ILE A 32 22.42 4.90 16.04
CA ILE A 32 23.18 5.01 14.79
C ILE A 32 24.33 6.01 14.97
N GLU A 33 24.05 7.19 15.49
CA GLU A 33 25.07 8.23 15.72
C GLU A 33 26.18 7.77 16.68
N LYS A 34 25.86 6.94 17.68
CA LYS A 34 26.83 6.38 18.61
C LYS A 34 27.66 5.22 18.06
N GLN A 35 27.10 4.44 17.15
CA GLN A 35 27.68 3.19 16.63
C GLN A 35 28.14 3.30 15.17
N LYS A 36 28.18 4.50 14.60
CA LYS A 36 28.43 4.75 13.18
C LYS A 36 29.62 4.00 12.59
N ASP A 37 30.71 3.90 13.34
CA ASP A 37 31.95 3.28 12.89
C ASP A 37 31.97 1.75 13.02
N SER A 38 30.96 1.17 13.69
CA SER A 38 30.84 -0.27 13.94
C SER A 38 29.69 -0.94 13.19
N LEU A 39 28.89 -0.18 12.45
CA LEU A 39 27.77 -0.74 11.70
C LEU A 39 28.30 -1.34 10.38
N PRO A 40 27.79 -2.53 10.00
CA PRO A 40 28.17 -3.17 8.75
C PRO A 40 27.62 -2.41 7.53
N GLU A 41 28.06 -2.80 6.35
CA GLU A 41 27.36 -2.43 5.13
C GLU A 41 25.89 -2.87 5.18
N MET A 42 24.99 -1.96 4.78
CA MET A 42 23.54 -2.15 4.89
C MET A 42 22.85 -1.75 3.59
N GLN A 43 21.72 -2.38 3.34
CA GLN A 43 20.79 -1.96 2.29
C GLN A 43 19.49 -1.46 2.94
N ALA A 44 19.01 -0.29 2.53
CA ALA A 44 17.73 0.24 2.98
C ALA A 44 16.58 -0.52 2.31
N THR A 45 15.67 -1.05 3.11
CA THR A 45 14.47 -1.76 2.65
C THR A 45 13.21 -1.13 3.27
N PRO A 46 12.76 0.04 2.76
CA PRO A 46 11.57 0.68 3.28
C PRO A 46 10.32 -0.15 2.95
N TRP A 47 9.30 -0.07 3.80
CA TRP A 47 7.99 -0.65 3.51
C TRP A 47 7.38 -0.14 2.19
N GLY A 48 7.57 1.16 1.92
CA GLY A 48 7.19 1.79 0.67
C GLY A 48 8.28 2.73 0.19
N LEU A 49 8.68 2.58 -1.08
CA LEU A 49 9.64 3.47 -1.71
C LEU A 49 8.93 4.74 -2.16
N SER A 50 9.26 5.85 -1.54
CA SER A 50 8.70 7.17 -1.81
C SER A 50 9.78 8.25 -1.67
N PRO A 51 9.57 9.47 -2.21
CA PRO A 51 10.50 10.58 -1.98
C PRO A 51 10.75 10.86 -0.49
N HIS A 52 9.72 10.65 0.35
CA HIS A 52 9.84 10.82 1.80
C HIS A 52 10.76 9.78 2.42
N SER A 53 10.53 8.48 2.16
CA SER A 53 11.37 7.40 2.70
C SER A 53 12.80 7.50 2.16
N HIS A 54 12.98 7.82 0.89
CA HIS A 54 14.29 8.05 0.28
C HIS A 54 15.05 9.19 1.00
N SER A 55 14.38 10.35 1.19
CA SER A 55 14.98 11.49 1.91
C SER A 55 15.34 11.14 3.37
N LEU A 56 14.53 10.31 4.04
CA LEU A 56 14.82 9.84 5.38
C LEU A 56 16.13 9.04 5.42
N PHE A 57 16.27 8.04 4.55
CA PHE A 57 17.48 7.21 4.48
C PHE A 57 18.72 8.00 4.06
N GLU A 58 18.56 8.98 3.15
CA GLU A 58 19.65 9.90 2.79
C GLU A 58 20.13 10.71 4.00
N LYS A 59 19.22 11.22 4.81
CA LYS A 59 19.56 11.93 6.04
C LYS A 59 20.27 11.03 7.05
N LEU A 60 19.79 9.78 7.21
CA LEU A 60 20.42 8.80 8.09
C LEU A 60 21.83 8.45 7.60
N ARG A 61 21.99 8.18 6.30
CA ARG A 61 23.30 7.90 5.68
C ARG A 61 24.30 9.00 5.97
N LYS A 62 23.90 10.26 5.73
CA LYS A 62 24.78 11.44 5.92
C LYS A 62 25.08 11.70 7.40
N SER A 63 24.07 11.70 8.29
CA SER A 63 24.27 12.00 9.70
C SER A 63 25.05 10.92 10.45
N GLY A 64 24.88 9.67 10.07
CA GLY A 64 25.54 8.52 10.66
C GLY A 64 26.85 8.11 9.97
N ASN A 65 27.24 8.77 8.88
CA ASN A 65 28.34 8.33 8.01
C ASN A 65 28.26 6.83 7.68
N LEU A 66 27.06 6.37 7.30
CA LEU A 66 26.78 4.95 7.11
C LEU A 66 27.15 4.45 5.71
N ASN A 67 27.70 3.25 5.63
CA ASN A 67 27.77 2.50 4.37
C ASN A 67 26.38 1.92 4.08
N LEU A 68 25.47 2.77 3.60
CA LEU A 68 24.07 2.46 3.35
C LEU A 68 23.73 2.61 1.88
N THR A 69 23.44 1.51 1.21
CA THR A 69 22.86 1.51 -0.13
C THR A 69 21.38 1.83 -0.06
N ILE A 70 20.95 2.87 -0.79
CA ILE A 70 19.57 3.33 -0.79
C ILE A 70 19.00 3.07 -2.18
N PRO A 71 17.86 2.36 -2.30
CA PRO A 71 17.21 2.14 -3.59
C PRO A 71 16.81 3.45 -4.24
N GLU A 72 16.99 3.55 -5.54
CA GLU A 72 16.55 4.71 -6.32
C GLU A 72 15.02 4.84 -6.26
N CYS A 73 14.52 6.06 -6.00
CA CYS A 73 13.10 6.35 -6.02
C CYS A 73 12.70 6.82 -7.43
N LYS A 74 12.18 5.91 -8.24
CA LYS A 74 11.72 6.20 -9.61
C LYS A 74 10.26 6.63 -9.62
N GLU A 75 9.90 7.57 -10.47
CA GLU A 75 8.52 8.05 -10.64
C GLU A 75 7.57 6.91 -11.04
N GLU A 76 8.07 5.97 -11.83
CA GLU A 76 7.33 4.77 -12.27
C GLU A 76 6.78 3.94 -11.11
N TYR A 77 7.46 3.91 -9.96
CA TYR A 77 7.00 3.15 -8.79
C TYR A 77 5.69 3.71 -8.23
N THR A 78 5.47 5.02 -8.31
CA THR A 78 4.19 5.61 -7.94
C THR A 78 3.06 5.07 -8.81
N ARG A 79 3.28 5.00 -10.14
CA ARG A 79 2.30 4.41 -11.06
C ARG A 79 2.04 2.93 -10.74
N LEU A 80 3.08 2.15 -10.48
CA LEU A 80 2.97 0.71 -10.21
C LEU A 80 2.18 0.40 -8.93
N THR A 81 2.18 1.30 -7.93
CA THR A 81 1.42 1.14 -6.68
C THR A 81 -0.04 1.59 -6.78
N SER A 82 -0.46 2.14 -7.92
CA SER A 82 -1.83 2.60 -8.16
C SER A 82 -2.83 1.44 -8.32
N ARG A 83 -4.05 1.62 -7.79
CA ARG A 83 -5.17 0.71 -8.09
C ARG A 83 -5.52 0.64 -9.57
N GLN A 84 -5.19 1.67 -10.37
CA GLN A 84 -5.36 1.61 -11.83
C GLN A 84 -4.45 0.54 -12.43
N THR A 85 -3.17 0.51 -12.04
CA THR A 85 -2.25 -0.54 -12.50
C THR A 85 -2.68 -1.93 -12.05
N ALA A 86 -3.22 -2.06 -10.82
CA ALA A 86 -3.79 -3.31 -10.36
C ALA A 86 -4.98 -3.77 -11.23
N ALA A 87 -5.86 -2.85 -11.62
CA ALA A 87 -6.98 -3.16 -12.53
C ALA A 87 -6.49 -3.56 -13.93
N GLU A 88 -5.49 -2.86 -14.48
CA GLU A 88 -4.85 -3.22 -15.74
C GLU A 88 -4.22 -4.63 -15.70
N CYS A 89 -3.59 -4.98 -14.57
CA CYS A 89 -3.07 -6.32 -14.33
C CYS A 89 -4.19 -7.36 -14.28
N LEU A 90 -5.29 -7.06 -13.57
CA LEU A 90 -6.46 -7.94 -13.49
C LEU A 90 -7.03 -8.23 -14.89
N ASP A 91 -7.17 -7.21 -15.73
CA ASP A 91 -7.69 -7.37 -17.10
C ASP A 91 -6.76 -8.27 -17.96
N LYS A 92 -5.45 -8.15 -17.78
CA LYS A 92 -4.47 -9.04 -18.43
C LYS A 92 -4.56 -10.49 -17.92
N ILE A 93 -4.72 -10.69 -16.62
CA ILE A 93 -4.90 -12.01 -16.03
C ILE A 93 -6.18 -12.65 -16.55
N ARG A 94 -7.28 -11.91 -16.61
CA ARG A 94 -8.55 -12.40 -17.15
C ARG A 94 -8.43 -12.84 -18.62
N ALA A 95 -7.67 -12.11 -19.41
CA ALA A 95 -7.40 -12.51 -20.81
C ALA A 95 -6.62 -13.82 -20.93
N LEU A 96 -5.81 -14.17 -19.94
CA LEU A 96 -5.06 -15.44 -19.88
C LEU A 96 -5.89 -16.59 -19.30
N LEU A 97 -6.97 -16.30 -18.58
CA LEU A 97 -7.82 -17.26 -17.88
C LEU A 97 -9.29 -17.06 -18.24
N PRO A 98 -9.68 -17.28 -19.51
CA PRO A 98 -11.01 -16.94 -20.01
C PRO A 98 -12.15 -17.72 -19.34
N ASP A 99 -11.87 -18.91 -18.82
CA ASP A 99 -12.86 -19.79 -18.17
C ASP A 99 -13.09 -19.46 -16.68
N MET A 100 -12.36 -18.47 -16.13
CA MET A 100 -12.59 -18.03 -14.76
C MET A 100 -13.75 -17.03 -14.69
N ASP A 101 -14.75 -17.35 -13.89
CA ASP A 101 -15.78 -16.41 -13.48
C ASP A 101 -15.19 -15.38 -12.49
N VAL A 102 -14.62 -14.34 -13.04
CA VAL A 102 -13.89 -13.31 -12.27
C VAL A 102 -14.79 -12.09 -12.11
N LEU A 103 -14.70 -11.50 -10.93
CA LEU A 103 -15.37 -10.23 -10.63
C LEU A 103 -15.07 -9.13 -11.66
N VAL A 104 -16.03 -8.27 -11.85
CA VAL A 104 -15.91 -7.15 -12.77
C VAL A 104 -14.81 -6.20 -12.30
N SER A 105 -13.94 -5.79 -13.21
CA SER A 105 -12.91 -4.80 -12.93
C SER A 105 -13.52 -3.47 -12.46
N PRO A 106 -12.89 -2.78 -11.51
CA PRO A 106 -13.38 -1.49 -11.04
C PRO A 106 -13.41 -0.45 -12.16
N LYS A 107 -14.42 0.42 -12.16
CA LYS A 107 -14.50 1.56 -13.08
C LYS A 107 -13.80 2.76 -12.47
N PHE A 108 -12.91 3.42 -13.22
CA PHE A 108 -12.28 4.67 -12.79
C PHE A 108 -13.06 5.87 -13.31
N CYS A 109 -13.41 6.78 -12.40
CA CYS A 109 -14.16 8.00 -12.65
C CYS A 109 -13.29 9.22 -12.35
N LYS A 110 -13.31 10.20 -13.26
CA LYS A 110 -12.58 11.48 -13.13
C LYS A 110 -13.48 12.66 -12.80
N LYS A 111 -14.80 12.44 -12.76
CA LYS A 111 -15.82 13.45 -12.49
C LYS A 111 -16.93 12.86 -11.62
N VAL A 112 -17.51 13.65 -10.73
CA VAL A 112 -18.64 13.24 -9.88
C VAL A 112 -19.79 12.68 -10.72
N ARG A 113 -20.13 13.32 -11.85
CA ARG A 113 -21.20 12.88 -12.76
C ARG A 113 -20.97 11.47 -13.34
N GLU A 114 -19.72 11.01 -13.45
CA GLU A 114 -19.41 9.67 -13.93
C GLU A 114 -19.72 8.64 -12.86
N VAL A 115 -19.45 8.96 -11.60
CA VAL A 115 -19.87 8.15 -10.45
C VAL A 115 -21.39 8.04 -10.41
N GLU A 116 -22.11 9.16 -10.51
CA GLU A 116 -23.57 9.18 -10.50
C GLU A 116 -24.16 8.33 -11.63
N LYS A 117 -23.61 8.45 -12.84
CA LYS A 117 -24.04 7.65 -13.97
C LYS A 117 -23.86 6.16 -13.70
N TYR A 118 -22.76 5.76 -13.08
CA TYR A 118 -22.49 4.37 -12.75
C TYR A 118 -23.47 3.82 -11.70
N LEU A 119 -23.79 4.61 -10.67
CA LEU A 119 -24.76 4.25 -9.63
C LEU A 119 -26.16 3.94 -10.17
N ILE A 120 -26.57 4.59 -11.26
CA ILE A 120 -27.89 4.39 -11.89
C ILE A 120 -27.92 3.07 -12.66
N LEU A 121 -26.80 2.67 -13.27
CA LEU A 121 -26.73 1.53 -14.18
C LEU A 121 -26.63 0.16 -13.48
N GLN A 122 -26.31 0.13 -12.21
CA GLN A 122 -26.01 -1.10 -11.47
C GLN A 122 -26.89 -1.24 -10.22
N ASN A 123 -27.18 -2.48 -9.84
CA ASN A 123 -28.05 -2.84 -8.73
C ASN A 123 -27.26 -3.41 -7.54
N ALA A 124 -26.45 -2.61 -6.85
CA ALA A 124 -25.69 -3.10 -5.70
C ALA A 124 -25.33 -1.96 -4.76
N PRO A 125 -24.98 -2.21 -3.49
CA PRO A 125 -24.17 -1.30 -2.75
C PRO A 125 -22.79 -1.17 -3.42
N PHE A 126 -22.20 0.01 -3.32
CA PHE A 126 -20.94 0.31 -3.97
C PHE A 126 -19.89 0.74 -2.96
N ILE A 127 -18.64 0.57 -3.37
CA ILE A 127 -17.49 1.15 -2.67
C ILE A 127 -16.66 1.96 -3.67
N LEU A 128 -16.33 3.19 -3.27
CA LEU A 128 -15.35 3.99 -3.96
C LEU A 128 -14.01 3.89 -3.24
N LYS A 129 -12.92 3.88 -4.03
CA LYS A 129 -11.56 3.84 -3.49
C LYS A 129 -10.69 4.87 -4.19
N THR A 130 -9.85 5.57 -3.43
CA THR A 130 -8.82 6.43 -4.02
C THR A 130 -7.70 5.58 -4.63
N PRO A 131 -7.01 6.04 -5.69
CA PRO A 131 -5.92 5.30 -6.34
C PRO A 131 -4.81 4.84 -5.41
N TYR A 132 -4.44 5.70 -4.48
CA TYR A 132 -3.37 5.48 -3.51
C TYR A 132 -3.93 5.52 -2.10
N SER A 133 -4.15 4.36 -1.51
CA SER A 133 -4.60 4.25 -0.12
C SER A 133 -4.36 2.84 0.42
N SER A 134 -4.25 2.73 1.73
CA SER A 134 -4.08 1.47 2.44
C SER A 134 -4.82 1.46 3.77
N SER A 135 -4.97 0.30 4.37
CA SER A 135 -5.50 0.12 5.72
C SER A 135 -6.86 0.79 5.95
N GLY A 136 -7.78 0.60 5.01
CA GLY A 136 -9.15 1.16 5.09
C GLY A 136 -9.28 2.66 4.84
N ARG A 137 -8.16 3.38 4.68
CA ARG A 137 -8.19 4.81 4.34
C ARG A 137 -8.57 5.00 2.87
N GLY A 138 -9.18 6.14 2.54
CA GLY A 138 -9.55 6.47 1.17
C GLY A 138 -10.64 5.56 0.59
N LEU A 139 -11.52 5.05 1.44
CA LEU A 139 -12.72 4.29 1.07
C LEU A 139 -13.97 5.13 1.37
N LEU A 140 -14.95 5.05 0.47
CA LEU A 140 -16.30 5.59 0.68
C LEU A 140 -17.32 4.51 0.32
N TRP A 141 -18.08 4.08 1.32
CA TRP A 141 -19.18 3.14 1.14
C TRP A 141 -20.44 3.88 0.71
N LEU A 142 -21.08 3.40 -0.34
CA LEU A 142 -22.33 3.92 -0.88
C LEU A 142 -23.40 2.82 -0.81
N PRO A 143 -24.16 2.74 0.28
CA PRO A 143 -25.24 1.77 0.41
C PRO A 143 -26.41 2.08 -0.54
N GLU A 144 -26.56 3.34 -0.92
CA GLU A 144 -27.64 3.82 -1.79
C GLU A 144 -27.11 4.27 -3.15
N ARG A 145 -27.99 4.31 -4.14
CA ARG A 145 -27.68 4.76 -5.50
C ARG A 145 -27.64 6.27 -5.69
N LYS A 146 -27.77 7.04 -4.62
CA LYS A 146 -27.83 8.50 -4.65
C LYS A 146 -26.75 9.08 -3.74
N LEU A 147 -25.94 9.96 -4.29
CA LEU A 147 -24.94 10.67 -3.52
C LEU A 147 -25.58 11.72 -2.60
N THR A 148 -25.21 11.69 -1.35
CA THR A 148 -25.46 12.80 -0.42
C THR A 148 -24.50 13.97 -0.70
N THR A 149 -24.73 15.12 -0.11
CA THR A 149 -23.80 16.26 -0.18
C THR A 149 -22.43 15.89 0.39
N LYS A 150 -22.39 15.10 1.47
CA LYS A 150 -21.15 14.64 2.10
C LYS A 150 -20.36 13.73 1.16
N ASP A 151 -21.03 12.82 0.46
CA ASP A 151 -20.39 11.92 -0.51
C ASP A 151 -19.78 12.71 -1.67
N ARG A 152 -20.50 13.68 -2.21
CA ARG A 152 -19.98 14.57 -3.25
C ARG A 152 -18.73 15.32 -2.81
N THR A 153 -18.75 15.90 -1.62
CA THR A 153 -17.58 16.59 -1.06
C THR A 153 -16.38 15.68 -0.92
N TRP A 154 -16.60 14.44 -0.47
CA TRP A 154 -15.52 13.43 -0.37
C TRP A 154 -14.95 13.08 -1.76
N ILE A 155 -15.84 12.82 -2.74
CA ILE A 155 -15.43 12.48 -4.11
C ILE A 155 -14.65 13.65 -4.73
N GLU A 156 -15.14 14.88 -4.65
CA GLU A 156 -14.45 16.07 -5.15
C GLU A 156 -13.07 16.24 -4.50
N GLY A 157 -12.97 16.05 -3.19
CA GLY A 157 -11.69 16.08 -2.48
C GLY A 157 -10.72 14.99 -2.95
N ALA A 158 -11.21 13.79 -3.22
CA ALA A 158 -10.42 12.69 -3.76
C ALA A 158 -9.95 12.97 -5.20
N LEU A 159 -10.86 13.44 -6.06
CA LEU A 159 -10.55 13.84 -7.44
C LEU A 159 -9.51 14.95 -7.51
N ASN A 160 -9.63 15.99 -6.66
CA ASN A 160 -8.67 17.07 -6.60
C ASN A 160 -7.27 16.61 -6.13
N LYS A 161 -7.21 15.65 -5.21
CA LYS A 161 -5.94 15.17 -4.67
C LYS A 161 -5.25 14.11 -5.53
N GLN A 162 -6.03 13.22 -6.14
CA GLN A 162 -5.51 12.00 -6.79
C GLN A 162 -6.00 11.79 -8.22
N GLY A 163 -6.78 12.74 -8.77
CA GLY A 163 -7.20 12.76 -10.17
C GLY A 163 -8.34 11.82 -10.55
N CYS A 164 -8.57 10.75 -9.80
CA CYS A 164 -9.68 9.83 -10.04
C CYS A 164 -10.08 9.07 -8.77
N VAL A 165 -11.21 8.38 -8.85
CA VAL A 165 -11.66 7.37 -7.89
C VAL A 165 -12.09 6.12 -8.64
N SER A 166 -11.85 4.93 -8.08
CA SER A 166 -12.49 3.72 -8.57
C SER A 166 -13.86 3.55 -7.93
N ILE A 167 -14.80 2.97 -8.67
CA ILE A 167 -16.09 2.50 -8.18
C ILE A 167 -16.28 1.04 -8.56
N GLU A 168 -16.71 0.24 -7.61
CA GLU A 168 -16.96 -1.18 -7.76
C GLU A 168 -18.13 -1.62 -6.88
N CYS A 169 -18.75 -2.75 -7.19
CA CYS A 169 -19.75 -3.34 -6.32
C CYS A 169 -19.11 -3.73 -4.98
N ALA A 170 -19.78 -3.42 -3.89
CA ALA A 170 -19.35 -3.87 -2.57
C ALA A 170 -19.59 -5.37 -2.46
N LEU A 171 -18.58 -6.09 -2.03
CA LEU A 171 -18.65 -7.55 -1.84
C LEU A 171 -19.01 -7.87 -0.39
N ASP A 172 -19.82 -8.90 -0.19
CA ASP A 172 -19.99 -9.54 1.10
C ASP A 172 -18.78 -10.45 1.33
N LYS A 173 -17.75 -9.89 1.99
CA LYS A 173 -16.48 -10.57 2.15
C LYS A 173 -16.58 -11.64 3.23
N TYR A 174 -16.18 -12.85 2.89
CA TYR A 174 -16.01 -13.94 3.84
C TYR A 174 -14.63 -13.89 4.51
N GLN A 175 -13.58 -13.60 3.73
CA GLN A 175 -12.20 -13.59 4.21
C GLN A 175 -11.32 -12.68 3.34
N ASP A 176 -10.39 -11.99 3.98
CA ASP A 176 -9.32 -11.27 3.29
C ASP A 176 -8.04 -12.13 3.27
N PHE A 177 -7.29 -12.07 2.18
CA PHE A 177 -5.99 -12.72 2.07
C PHE A 177 -5.01 -11.86 1.26
N ALA A 178 -3.73 -12.12 1.43
CA ALA A 178 -2.68 -11.56 0.60
C ALA A 178 -1.74 -12.67 0.11
N MET A 179 -1.33 -12.59 -1.14
CA MET A 179 -0.24 -13.39 -1.69
C MET A 179 1.02 -12.56 -1.71
N GLU A 180 2.12 -13.12 -1.22
CA GLU A 180 3.39 -12.45 -1.10
C GLU A 180 4.37 -12.98 -2.14
N PHE A 181 5.04 -12.05 -2.82
CA PHE A 181 6.00 -12.36 -3.88
C PHE A 181 7.29 -11.57 -3.67
N TYR A 182 8.40 -12.22 -3.91
CA TYR A 182 9.70 -11.58 -3.99
C TYR A 182 10.10 -11.39 -5.45
N SER A 183 10.60 -10.20 -5.79
CA SER A 183 11.22 -9.91 -7.09
C SER A 183 12.68 -9.56 -6.88
N ASP A 184 13.58 -10.17 -7.66
CA ASP A 184 15.01 -9.88 -7.64
C ASP A 184 15.38 -8.64 -8.49
N GLY A 185 14.40 -8.00 -9.12
CA GLY A 185 14.61 -6.84 -10.02
C GLY A 185 15.14 -7.21 -11.42
N ASN A 186 15.45 -8.49 -11.68
CA ASN A 186 15.98 -8.99 -12.95
C ASN A 186 14.96 -9.82 -13.75
N GLY A 187 13.69 -9.75 -13.33
CA GLY A 187 12.59 -10.48 -13.98
C GLY A 187 12.23 -11.81 -13.32
N ASN A 188 12.98 -12.26 -12.33
CA ASN A 188 12.60 -13.45 -11.58
C ASN A 188 11.65 -13.09 -10.44
N ILE A 189 10.57 -13.84 -10.32
CA ILE A 189 9.56 -13.68 -9.28
C ILE A 189 9.39 -15.01 -8.57
N ARG A 190 9.46 -14.98 -7.23
CA ARG A 190 9.24 -16.14 -6.37
C ARG A 190 8.02 -15.87 -5.48
N TYR A 191 7.13 -16.85 -5.40
CA TYR A 191 6.06 -16.86 -4.43
C TYR A 191 6.61 -17.16 -3.03
N GLU A 192 6.29 -16.32 -2.06
CA GLU A 192 6.80 -16.42 -0.68
C GLU A 192 5.76 -17.01 0.28
N GLY A 193 4.49 -16.73 0.04
CA GLY A 193 3.46 -17.25 0.92
C GLY A 193 2.08 -16.62 0.75
N LEU A 194 1.16 -17.13 1.55
CA LEU A 194 -0.23 -16.68 1.67
C LEU A 194 -0.48 -16.25 3.12
N SER A 195 -0.85 -14.98 3.28
CA SER A 195 -1.36 -14.47 4.56
C SER A 195 -2.88 -14.40 4.52
N VAL A 196 -3.53 -14.92 5.57
CA VAL A 196 -4.98 -14.93 5.72
C VAL A 196 -5.34 -14.06 6.91
N PHE A 197 -6.29 -13.15 6.72
CA PHE A 197 -6.72 -12.22 7.76
C PHE A 197 -8.11 -12.61 8.25
N GLY A 198 -8.33 -12.52 9.58
CA GLY A 198 -9.66 -12.62 10.15
C GLY A 198 -10.53 -11.46 9.70
N ALA A 199 -11.82 -11.74 9.44
CA ALA A 199 -12.83 -10.74 9.16
C ALA A 199 -13.20 -9.97 10.43
#